data_9469c4db27db0ac1859534b0d220673c
#
_entry.id   9469c4db27db0ac1859534b0d220673c
#
_cell.length_a   1.000
_cell.length_b   1.000
_cell.length_c   1.000
_cell.angle_alpha   90.00
_cell.angle_beta   90.00
_cell.angle_gamma   90.00
#
_symmetry.space_group_name_H-M   'P 1'
#
loop_
_entity.id
_entity.type
_entity.pdbx_description
1 polymer ?
#
loop_
_entity_poly.entity_id
_entity_poly.type
_entity_poly.pdbx_seq_one_letter_code
_entity_poly.pdbx_strand_id
1 'polypeptide(L)'
;SSSPQKMVSYDDDLNSRSSVDFEKGEIEVEVIIEDTPGKTSQQSQEEGEIALEKKLQKVITLPAPDNQPILKDQIADGEGGSISPKTSKVFAKKVVATEAVQKSNITAKDGKPRVKYSVTIKMVPNHIEIRAKRFKANILKQSKRFKIDPAIVFAIIHTESSFNPKARSHVPAYGLMQLVPKSGARDAYSYIYKRDKLLSAQYLYIPVNNIELGCAYISKLRHVYFGGIKNDESAYYCTIAGYNTGPGNVAKTMSGTTKLIANANAVNGKTPEQIFKILSNKLPYVETRKYLVKVLERSNYYRSWLKM
;
A
#
# COMPACT_ATOMS: atom_id res chain seq x y z
N SER A 1 -3.34 13.02 -6.39
CA SER A 1 -1.93 12.68 -6.08
C SER A 1 -1.83 11.20 -5.73
N SER A 2 -0.67 10.60 -5.96
CA SER A 2 -0.38 9.24 -5.53
C SER A 2 -0.11 9.17 -4.02
N SER A 3 -0.44 8.03 -3.42
CA SER A 3 -0.06 7.66 -2.06
C SER A 3 0.39 6.19 -2.06
N PRO A 4 0.91 5.63 -0.98
CA PRO A 4 1.24 4.21 -0.95
C PRO A 4 0.06 3.29 -1.30
N GLN A 5 -1.16 3.65 -0.90
CA GLN A 5 -2.39 2.90 -1.19
C GLN A 5 -3.04 3.30 -2.52
N LYS A 6 -2.60 4.40 -3.16
CA LYS A 6 -3.17 4.91 -4.41
C LYS A 6 -2.10 5.14 -5.46
N MET A 7 -2.17 4.35 -6.52
CA MET A 7 -1.29 4.50 -7.69
C MET A 7 -1.93 5.44 -8.70
N VAL A 8 -1.20 6.43 -9.18
CA VAL A 8 -1.62 7.31 -10.28
C VAL A 8 -0.58 7.23 -11.38
N SER A 9 -1.03 7.07 -12.62
CA SER A 9 -0.16 7.04 -13.79
C SER A 9 -0.73 7.89 -14.91
N TYR A 10 0.16 8.59 -15.61
CA TYR A 10 -0.13 9.42 -16.77
C TYR A 10 0.50 8.77 -18.01
N ASP A 11 -0.04 9.02 -19.19
CA ASP A 11 0.68 8.72 -20.43
C ASP A 11 1.64 9.86 -20.76
N ASP A 12 2.58 9.61 -21.68
CA ASP A 12 3.69 10.53 -21.99
C ASP A 12 3.20 11.89 -22.52
N ASP A 13 2.06 11.91 -23.21
CA ASP A 13 1.40 13.11 -23.72
C ASP A 13 0.55 13.87 -22.67
N LEU A 14 0.43 13.33 -21.46
CA LEU A 14 -0.39 13.82 -20.34
C LEU A 14 -1.90 13.95 -20.65
N ASN A 15 -2.37 13.43 -21.79
CA ASN A 15 -3.78 13.46 -22.18
C ASN A 15 -4.61 12.34 -21.56
N SER A 16 -3.99 11.41 -20.84
CA SER A 16 -4.69 10.38 -20.12
C SER A 16 -4.09 10.14 -18.73
N ARG A 17 -4.97 9.81 -17.80
CA ARG A 17 -4.63 9.48 -16.41
C ARG A 17 -5.37 8.22 -15.97
N SER A 18 -4.71 7.41 -15.16
CA SER A 18 -5.37 6.37 -14.41
C SER A 18 -5.04 6.46 -12.93
N SER A 19 -5.99 6.06 -12.10
CA SER A 19 -5.87 6.02 -10.66
C SER A 19 -6.39 4.68 -10.15
N VAL A 20 -5.59 3.97 -9.38
CA VAL A 20 -5.97 2.72 -8.72
C VAL A 20 -5.88 2.94 -7.22
N ASP A 21 -7.01 2.96 -6.54
CA ASP A 21 -7.10 3.03 -5.08
C ASP A 21 -7.22 1.61 -4.52
N PHE A 22 -6.11 1.09 -4.03
CA PHE A 22 -6.02 -0.28 -3.50
C PHE A 22 -6.72 -0.44 -2.15
N GLU A 23 -6.93 0.62 -1.39
CA GLU A 23 -7.68 0.58 -0.13
C GLU A 23 -9.17 0.55 -0.38
N LYS A 24 -9.66 1.44 -1.26
CA LYS A 24 -11.09 1.54 -1.58
C LYS A 24 -11.57 0.51 -2.59
N GLY A 25 -10.66 -0.09 -3.36
CA GLY A 25 -11.00 -1.00 -4.46
C GLY A 25 -11.62 -0.27 -5.65
N GLU A 26 -11.09 0.90 -6.02
CA GLU A 26 -11.60 1.72 -7.13
C GLU A 26 -10.53 1.93 -8.18
N ILE A 27 -10.94 1.87 -9.45
CA ILE A 27 -10.11 2.15 -10.61
C ILE A 27 -10.79 3.24 -11.41
N GLU A 28 -10.14 4.39 -11.53
CA GLU A 28 -10.59 5.52 -12.32
C GLU A 28 -9.68 5.73 -13.52
N VAL A 29 -10.27 5.91 -14.69
CA VAL A 29 -9.56 6.24 -15.92
C VAL A 29 -10.13 7.52 -16.48
N GLU A 30 -9.24 8.45 -16.85
CA GLU A 30 -9.60 9.74 -17.44
C GLU A 30 -8.80 9.94 -18.74
N VAL A 31 -9.45 10.50 -19.75
CA VAL A 31 -8.82 10.94 -20.99
C VAL A 31 -9.29 12.35 -21.34
N ILE A 32 -8.44 13.10 -22.00
CA ILE A 32 -8.69 14.47 -22.43
C ILE A 32 -8.58 14.52 -23.95
N ILE A 33 -9.63 14.94 -24.61
CA ILE A 33 -9.70 15.10 -26.07
C ILE A 33 -9.76 16.60 -26.40
N GLU A 34 -8.95 17.05 -27.37
CA GLU A 34 -9.04 18.44 -27.87
C GLU A 34 -10.36 18.65 -28.64
N ASP A 35 -11.05 19.72 -28.30
CA ASP A 35 -12.24 20.16 -29.00
C ASP A 35 -11.82 21.07 -30.16
N THR A 36 -11.60 20.46 -31.32
CA THR A 36 -11.11 21.16 -32.51
C THR A 36 -12.27 21.68 -33.36
N PRO A 37 -12.15 22.88 -33.95
CA PRO A 37 -13.16 23.43 -34.84
C PRO A 37 -13.53 22.46 -35.97
N GLY A 38 -14.83 22.27 -36.19
CA GLY A 38 -15.37 21.36 -37.22
C GLY A 38 -15.61 19.92 -36.76
N LYS A 39 -15.21 19.55 -35.53
CA LYS A 39 -15.48 18.26 -34.93
C LYS A 39 -16.90 18.21 -34.36
N THR A 40 -17.66 17.20 -34.69
CA THR A 40 -19.00 17.00 -34.10
C THR A 40 -18.89 16.47 -32.67
N SER A 41 -19.91 16.72 -31.84
CA SER A 41 -19.99 16.16 -30.48
C SER A 41 -19.92 14.62 -30.47
N GLN A 42 -20.49 13.98 -31.49
CA GLN A 42 -20.45 12.52 -31.66
C GLN A 42 -19.02 12.03 -31.96
N GLN A 43 -18.30 12.68 -32.87
CA GLN A 43 -16.92 12.33 -33.16
C GLN A 43 -16.00 12.48 -31.93
N SER A 44 -16.21 13.56 -31.15
CA SER A 44 -15.48 13.76 -29.90
C SER A 44 -15.77 12.67 -28.88
N GLN A 45 -17.03 12.22 -28.79
CA GLN A 45 -17.45 11.15 -27.90
C GLN A 45 -16.83 9.81 -28.29
N GLU A 46 -16.92 9.41 -29.57
CA GLU A 46 -16.34 8.17 -30.08
C GLU A 46 -14.82 8.11 -29.85
N GLU A 47 -14.12 9.20 -30.07
CA GLU A 47 -12.69 9.30 -29.80
C GLU A 47 -12.38 9.18 -28.29
N GLY A 48 -13.17 9.81 -27.44
CA GLY A 48 -13.06 9.71 -25.97
C GLY A 48 -13.27 8.28 -25.48
N GLU A 49 -14.29 7.60 -25.98
CA GLU A 49 -14.60 6.22 -25.64
C GLU A 49 -13.47 5.26 -26.05
N ILE A 50 -12.95 5.39 -27.29
CA ILE A 50 -11.81 4.59 -27.78
C ILE A 50 -10.56 4.83 -26.92
N ALA A 51 -10.31 6.07 -26.54
CA ALA A 51 -9.18 6.40 -25.67
C ALA A 51 -9.34 5.83 -24.25
N LEU A 52 -10.56 5.87 -23.68
CA LEU A 52 -10.89 5.24 -22.38
C LEU A 52 -10.69 3.72 -22.43
N GLU A 53 -11.19 3.05 -23.49
CA GLU A 53 -10.99 1.59 -23.68
C GLU A 53 -9.51 1.22 -23.65
N LYS A 54 -8.66 1.93 -24.43
CA LYS A 54 -7.21 1.70 -24.48
C LYS A 54 -6.56 1.93 -23.12
N LYS A 55 -6.92 3.01 -22.44
CA LYS A 55 -6.35 3.34 -21.11
C LYS A 55 -6.77 2.33 -20.06
N LEU A 56 -8.03 1.92 -20.04
CA LEU A 56 -8.55 0.91 -19.11
C LEU A 56 -7.84 -0.44 -19.33
N GLN A 57 -7.70 -0.87 -20.60
CA GLN A 57 -6.96 -2.09 -20.92
C GLN A 57 -5.51 -2.03 -20.40
N LYS A 58 -4.81 -0.90 -20.61
CA LYS A 58 -3.43 -0.68 -20.14
C LYS A 58 -3.33 -0.81 -18.62
N VAL A 59 -4.29 -0.27 -17.87
CA VAL A 59 -4.31 -0.35 -16.40
C VAL A 59 -4.55 -1.77 -15.91
N ILE A 60 -5.50 -2.49 -16.50
CA ILE A 60 -5.84 -3.87 -16.13
C ILE A 60 -4.64 -4.81 -16.35
N THR A 61 -3.88 -4.57 -17.42
CA THR A 61 -2.73 -5.43 -17.79
C THR A 61 -1.41 -4.96 -17.20
N LEU A 62 -1.40 -3.88 -16.40
CA LEU A 62 -0.18 -3.31 -15.84
C LEU A 62 0.59 -4.35 -14.99
N PRO A 63 1.85 -4.65 -15.33
CA PRO A 63 2.62 -5.66 -14.60
C PRO A 63 3.05 -5.16 -13.22
N ALA A 64 2.98 -6.03 -12.23
CA ALA A 64 3.66 -5.88 -10.95
C ALA A 64 5.14 -6.34 -11.07
N PRO A 65 5.99 -6.11 -10.04
CA PRO A 65 7.40 -6.50 -10.07
C PRO A 65 7.67 -8.01 -10.23
N ASP A 66 6.66 -8.85 -10.04
CA ASP A 66 6.70 -10.31 -10.26
C ASP A 66 6.16 -10.71 -11.65
N ASN A 67 6.01 -9.76 -12.57
CA ASN A 67 5.50 -9.91 -13.92
C ASN A 67 4.04 -10.42 -14.04
N GLN A 68 3.31 -10.51 -12.92
CA GLN A 68 1.86 -10.76 -12.96
C GLN A 68 1.11 -9.42 -13.04
N PRO A 69 -0.10 -9.37 -13.64
CA PRO A 69 -0.91 -8.16 -13.58
C PRO A 69 -1.15 -7.71 -12.13
N ILE A 70 -0.97 -6.41 -11.86
CA ILE A 70 -1.13 -5.88 -10.50
C ILE A 70 -2.58 -6.04 -10.00
N LEU A 71 -3.55 -6.03 -10.92
CA LEU A 71 -4.99 -6.18 -10.68
C LEU A 71 -5.50 -7.61 -10.91
N LYS A 72 -4.61 -8.61 -11.01
CA LYS A 72 -5.00 -10.01 -11.22
C LYS A 72 -6.06 -10.45 -10.22
N ASP A 73 -7.14 -11.06 -10.72
CA ASP A 73 -8.27 -11.61 -9.97
C ASP A 73 -9.08 -10.60 -9.12
N GLN A 74 -8.84 -9.29 -9.31
CA GLN A 74 -9.48 -8.23 -8.53
C GLN A 74 -10.63 -7.53 -9.25
N ILE A 75 -10.84 -7.85 -10.53
CA ILE A 75 -11.91 -7.29 -11.35
C ILE A 75 -12.75 -8.45 -11.87
N ALA A 76 -14.07 -8.38 -11.66
CA ALA A 76 -15.03 -9.36 -12.20
C ALA A 76 -15.60 -8.88 -13.53
N ASP A 77 -15.91 -9.83 -14.43
CA ASP A 77 -16.55 -9.55 -15.72
C ASP A 77 -18.07 -9.32 -15.63
N GLY A 78 -18.64 -9.45 -14.43
CA GLY A 78 -20.07 -9.41 -14.17
C GLY A 78 -20.76 -10.78 -14.26
N GLU A 79 -20.05 -11.80 -14.74
CA GLU A 79 -20.53 -13.19 -14.87
C GLU A 79 -19.82 -14.14 -13.90
N GLY A 80 -19.04 -13.57 -12.98
CA GLY A 80 -18.27 -14.33 -11.97
C GLY A 80 -16.88 -14.76 -12.43
N GLY A 81 -16.47 -14.40 -13.65
CA GLY A 81 -15.13 -14.63 -14.18
C GLY A 81 -14.14 -13.55 -13.76
N SER A 82 -12.85 -13.88 -13.78
CA SER A 82 -11.75 -12.94 -13.55
C SER A 82 -11.23 -12.38 -14.88
N ILE A 83 -10.95 -11.07 -14.91
CA ILE A 83 -10.39 -10.43 -16.09
C ILE A 83 -8.91 -10.76 -16.21
N SER A 84 -8.55 -11.34 -17.35
CA SER A 84 -7.19 -11.66 -17.76
C SER A 84 -6.68 -10.66 -18.81
N PRO A 85 -5.36 -10.61 -19.10
CA PRO A 85 -4.85 -9.82 -20.22
C PRO A 85 -5.51 -10.16 -21.56
N LYS A 86 -5.93 -11.43 -21.77
CA LYS A 86 -6.58 -11.87 -23.00
C LYS A 86 -8.01 -11.34 -23.14
N THR A 87 -8.74 -11.20 -22.03
CA THR A 87 -10.13 -10.74 -22.01
C THR A 87 -10.26 -9.24 -21.73
N SER A 88 -9.15 -8.57 -21.37
CA SER A 88 -9.13 -7.15 -20.97
C SER A 88 -9.68 -6.19 -22.03
N LYS A 89 -9.44 -6.45 -23.33
CA LYS A 89 -9.93 -5.61 -24.42
C LYS A 89 -11.47 -5.68 -24.52
N VAL A 90 -12.04 -6.88 -24.48
CA VAL A 90 -13.49 -7.09 -24.56
C VAL A 90 -14.16 -6.47 -23.33
N PHE A 91 -13.57 -6.67 -22.15
CA PHE A 91 -14.05 -6.07 -20.91
C PHE A 91 -14.01 -4.54 -20.96
N ALA A 92 -12.90 -3.93 -21.38
CA ALA A 92 -12.79 -2.47 -21.47
C ALA A 92 -13.86 -1.87 -22.41
N LYS A 93 -14.11 -2.51 -23.55
CA LYS A 93 -15.19 -2.11 -24.47
C LYS A 93 -16.57 -2.22 -23.83
N LYS A 94 -16.86 -3.34 -23.13
CA LYS A 94 -18.13 -3.54 -22.40
C LYS A 94 -18.32 -2.46 -21.34
N VAL A 95 -17.29 -2.17 -20.53
CA VAL A 95 -17.35 -1.15 -19.48
C VAL A 95 -17.68 0.22 -20.05
N VAL A 96 -16.98 0.66 -21.08
CA VAL A 96 -17.21 1.99 -21.69
C VAL A 96 -18.61 2.11 -22.31
N ALA A 97 -19.15 0.99 -22.82
CA ALA A 97 -20.49 0.97 -23.40
C ALA A 97 -21.61 0.91 -22.35
N THR A 98 -21.36 0.36 -21.16
CA THR A 98 -22.42 0.07 -20.15
C THR A 98 -22.33 0.92 -18.90
N GLU A 99 -21.13 1.37 -18.52
CA GLU A 99 -20.95 2.24 -17.36
C GLU A 99 -21.22 3.71 -17.71
N ALA A 100 -21.57 4.50 -16.71
CA ALA A 100 -21.81 5.92 -16.89
C ALA A 100 -20.48 6.67 -17.15
N VAL A 101 -20.12 6.82 -18.44
CA VAL A 101 -19.00 7.68 -18.85
C VAL A 101 -19.35 9.13 -18.51
N GLN A 102 -18.58 9.73 -17.62
CA GLN A 102 -18.74 11.13 -17.26
C GLN A 102 -18.04 12.02 -18.27
N LYS A 103 -18.70 13.07 -18.70
CA LYS A 103 -18.19 14.09 -19.64
C LYS A 103 -18.13 15.44 -18.95
N SER A 104 -17.01 16.16 -19.07
CA SER A 104 -16.90 17.54 -18.60
C SER A 104 -16.02 18.37 -19.52
N ASN A 105 -16.46 19.60 -19.81
CA ASN A 105 -15.67 20.56 -20.58
C ASN A 105 -14.61 21.17 -19.64
N ILE A 106 -13.39 21.29 -20.13
CA ILE A 106 -12.28 21.91 -19.44
C ILE A 106 -11.58 22.90 -20.37
N THR A 107 -11.12 24.01 -19.83
CA THR A 107 -10.23 24.93 -20.53
C THR A 107 -8.84 24.77 -19.94
N ALA A 108 -7.90 24.38 -20.78
CA ALA A 108 -6.51 24.22 -20.34
C ALA A 108 -5.82 25.60 -20.21
N LYS A 109 -4.64 25.59 -19.59
CA LYS A 109 -3.84 26.82 -19.37
C LYS A 109 -3.41 27.50 -20.68
N ASP A 110 -3.39 26.75 -21.79
CA ASP A 110 -3.11 27.26 -23.14
C ASP A 110 -4.35 27.92 -23.81
N GLY A 111 -5.48 28.01 -23.09
CA GLY A 111 -6.73 28.60 -23.58
C GLY A 111 -7.54 27.69 -24.52
N LYS A 112 -7.04 26.51 -24.88
CA LYS A 112 -7.75 25.60 -25.78
C LYS A 112 -8.88 24.85 -25.07
N PRO A 113 -10.06 24.76 -25.70
CA PRO A 113 -11.16 23.95 -25.18
C PRO A 113 -10.83 22.47 -25.31
N ARG A 114 -11.14 21.70 -24.25
CA ARG A 114 -10.98 20.25 -24.21
C ARG A 114 -12.16 19.61 -23.54
N VAL A 115 -12.40 18.35 -23.87
CA VAL A 115 -13.41 17.51 -23.25
C VAL A 115 -12.70 16.40 -22.47
N LYS A 116 -13.01 16.30 -21.17
CA LYS A 116 -12.56 15.20 -20.32
C LYS A 116 -13.65 14.12 -20.28
N TYR A 117 -13.25 12.91 -20.55
CA TYR A 117 -14.07 11.70 -20.37
C TYR A 117 -13.47 10.88 -19.22
N SER A 118 -14.31 10.31 -18.37
CA SER A 118 -13.86 9.45 -17.28
C SER A 118 -14.83 8.31 -17.00
N VAL A 119 -14.29 7.19 -16.55
CA VAL A 119 -15.05 6.03 -16.07
C VAL A 119 -14.41 5.50 -14.80
N THR A 120 -15.26 5.08 -13.85
CA THR A 120 -14.81 4.46 -12.60
C THR A 120 -15.42 3.08 -12.48
N ILE A 121 -14.58 2.07 -12.20
CA ILE A 121 -15.00 0.71 -11.93
C ILE A 121 -14.56 0.27 -10.53
N LYS A 122 -15.32 -0.63 -9.92
CA LYS A 122 -15.01 -1.19 -8.61
C LYS A 122 -14.33 -2.55 -8.74
N MET A 123 -13.39 -2.80 -7.85
CA MET A 123 -12.83 -4.14 -7.65
C MET A 123 -13.86 -5.03 -6.93
N VAL A 124 -13.63 -6.33 -6.95
CA VAL A 124 -14.43 -7.30 -6.16
C VAL A 124 -14.33 -6.98 -4.65
N PRO A 125 -15.37 -7.27 -3.86
CA PRO A 125 -15.39 -6.91 -2.43
C PRO A 125 -14.20 -7.43 -1.62
N ASN A 126 -13.68 -8.62 -1.95
CA ASN A 126 -12.55 -9.26 -1.28
C ASN A 126 -11.19 -8.97 -1.94
N HIS A 127 -11.07 -7.87 -2.70
CA HIS A 127 -9.85 -7.49 -3.43
C HIS A 127 -8.59 -7.40 -2.55
N ILE A 128 -8.73 -6.97 -1.28
CA ILE A 128 -7.60 -6.91 -0.33
C ILE A 128 -7.12 -8.32 0.02
N GLU A 129 -8.04 -9.24 0.28
CA GLU A 129 -7.70 -10.64 0.58
C GLU A 129 -7.02 -11.34 -0.60
N ILE A 130 -7.49 -11.07 -1.82
CA ILE A 130 -6.88 -11.60 -3.04
C ILE A 130 -5.41 -11.17 -3.11
N ARG A 131 -5.11 -9.88 -2.86
CA ARG A 131 -3.72 -9.41 -2.81
C ARG A 131 -2.95 -10.01 -1.63
N ALA A 132 -3.55 -10.09 -0.46
CA ALA A 132 -2.91 -10.67 0.72
C ALA A 132 -2.53 -12.16 0.49
N LYS A 133 -3.41 -12.94 -0.13
CA LYS A 133 -3.15 -14.35 -0.51
C LYS A 133 -1.93 -14.49 -1.40
N ARG A 134 -1.70 -13.55 -2.32
CA ARG A 134 -0.53 -13.55 -3.23
C ARG A 134 0.81 -13.57 -2.49
N PHE A 135 0.87 -12.97 -1.32
CA PHE A 135 2.08 -12.85 -0.51
C PHE A 135 2.11 -13.79 0.70
N LYS A 136 1.01 -14.54 0.96
CA LYS A 136 0.80 -15.36 2.18
C LYS A 136 1.97 -16.30 2.46
N ALA A 137 2.38 -17.09 1.47
CA ALA A 137 3.46 -18.07 1.65
C ALA A 137 4.79 -17.42 2.09
N ASN A 138 5.15 -16.28 1.47
CA ASN A 138 6.39 -15.57 1.81
C ASN A 138 6.28 -14.91 3.19
N ILE A 139 5.16 -14.28 3.52
CA ILE A 139 4.94 -13.69 4.84
C ILE A 139 5.05 -14.74 5.93
N LEU A 140 4.39 -15.91 5.79
CA LEU A 140 4.45 -16.98 6.76
C LEU A 140 5.88 -17.54 6.91
N LYS A 141 6.60 -17.74 5.80
CA LYS A 141 8.00 -18.16 5.80
C LYS A 141 8.88 -17.20 6.60
N GLN A 142 8.79 -15.90 6.31
CA GLN A 142 9.63 -14.91 6.97
C GLN A 142 9.22 -14.68 8.43
N SER A 143 7.92 -14.67 8.73
CA SER A 143 7.43 -14.57 10.12
C SER A 143 7.97 -15.71 11.00
N LYS A 144 7.95 -16.94 10.48
CA LYS A 144 8.55 -18.10 11.17
C LYS A 144 10.06 -17.94 11.37
N ARG A 145 10.79 -17.53 10.31
CA ARG A 145 12.25 -17.32 10.36
C ARG A 145 12.64 -16.28 11.40
N PHE A 146 11.92 -15.20 11.46
CA PHE A 146 12.22 -14.06 12.34
C PHE A 146 11.48 -14.10 13.67
N LYS A 147 10.70 -15.16 13.96
CA LYS A 147 9.95 -15.37 15.21
C LYS A 147 9.04 -14.19 15.56
N ILE A 148 8.25 -13.75 14.60
CA ILE A 148 7.28 -12.64 14.75
C ILE A 148 5.87 -13.12 14.38
N ASP A 149 4.85 -12.45 14.92
CA ASP A 149 3.44 -12.74 14.64
C ASP A 149 3.09 -12.42 13.18
N PRO A 150 2.71 -13.42 12.35
CA PRO A 150 2.35 -13.17 10.95
C PRO A 150 1.14 -12.25 10.79
N ALA A 151 0.19 -12.26 11.72
CA ALA A 151 -0.97 -11.38 11.66
C ALA A 151 -0.58 -9.89 11.75
N ILE A 152 0.45 -9.58 12.55
CA ILE A 152 1.00 -8.22 12.62
C ILE A 152 1.70 -7.84 11.32
N VAL A 153 2.43 -8.77 10.69
CA VAL A 153 3.08 -8.52 9.38
C VAL A 153 2.03 -8.21 8.31
N PHE A 154 0.96 -9.01 8.21
CA PHE A 154 -0.16 -8.74 7.30
C PHE A 154 -0.80 -7.37 7.57
N ALA A 155 -1.04 -7.05 8.84
CA ALA A 155 -1.64 -5.79 9.26
C ALA A 155 -0.77 -4.57 8.90
N ILE A 156 0.54 -4.69 9.07
CA ILE A 156 1.51 -3.65 8.67
C ILE A 156 1.47 -3.48 7.15
N ILE A 157 1.61 -4.53 6.34
CA ILE A 157 1.56 -4.46 4.87
C ILE A 157 0.24 -3.82 4.41
N HIS A 158 -0.89 -4.23 4.99
CA HIS A 158 -2.19 -3.64 4.68
C HIS A 158 -2.22 -2.14 5.01
N THR A 159 -1.65 -1.73 6.14
CA THR A 159 -1.65 -0.33 6.57
C THR A 159 -0.70 0.52 5.75
N GLU A 160 0.46 -0.01 5.40
CA GLU A 160 1.49 0.70 4.64
C GLU A 160 1.13 0.88 3.15
N SER A 161 0.56 -0.14 2.52
CA SER A 161 0.42 -0.17 1.06
C SER A 161 -0.89 -0.75 0.53
N SER A 162 -1.76 -1.30 1.38
CA SER A 162 -2.91 -2.12 0.94
C SER A 162 -2.47 -3.23 -0.03
N PHE A 163 -1.31 -3.83 0.23
CA PHE A 163 -0.65 -4.84 -0.60
C PHE A 163 -0.28 -4.36 -2.02
N ASN A 164 -0.06 -3.07 -2.22
CA ASN A 164 0.47 -2.54 -3.47
C ASN A 164 2.00 -2.71 -3.53
N PRO A 165 2.56 -3.59 -4.39
CA PRO A 165 4.01 -3.80 -4.45
C PRO A 165 4.76 -2.62 -5.08
N LYS A 166 4.07 -1.71 -5.78
CA LYS A 166 4.62 -0.47 -6.37
C LYS A 166 4.42 0.76 -5.48
N ALA A 167 4.04 0.56 -4.22
CA ALA A 167 3.79 1.66 -3.30
C ALA A 167 5.03 2.53 -3.09
N ARG A 168 4.81 3.85 -3.12
CA ARG A 168 5.82 4.87 -2.84
C ARG A 168 5.18 6.02 -2.07
N SER A 169 5.82 6.47 -1.00
CA SER A 169 5.43 7.66 -0.25
C SER A 169 6.22 8.90 -0.68
N HIS A 170 5.77 10.09 -0.23
CA HIS A 170 6.49 11.36 -0.45
C HIS A 170 7.87 11.38 0.26
N VAL A 171 7.92 10.88 1.48
CA VAL A 171 9.19 10.52 2.12
C VAL A 171 9.57 9.17 1.52
N PRO A 172 10.71 9.04 0.81
CA PRO A 172 10.96 7.88 -0.04
C PRO A 172 11.02 6.57 0.73
N ALA A 173 9.83 5.97 0.91
CA ALA A 173 9.61 4.62 1.39
C ALA A 173 9.01 3.79 0.23
N TYR A 174 9.39 2.53 0.13
CA TYR A 174 9.15 1.71 -1.05
C TYR A 174 8.56 0.34 -0.75
N GLY A 175 7.65 -0.10 -1.63
CA GLY A 175 7.10 -1.45 -1.69
C GLY A 175 6.08 -1.76 -0.60
N LEU A 176 5.79 -3.05 -0.44
CA LEU A 176 4.70 -3.56 0.41
C LEU A 176 4.74 -3.07 1.86
N MET A 177 5.93 -3.00 2.45
CA MET A 177 6.15 -2.65 3.86
C MET A 177 6.72 -1.23 4.02
N GLN A 178 6.71 -0.41 2.96
CA GLN A 178 7.14 0.98 2.96
C GLN A 178 8.49 1.22 3.64
N LEU A 179 9.49 0.48 3.19
CA LEU A 179 10.83 0.55 3.78
C LEU A 179 11.61 1.77 3.26
N VAL A 180 12.15 2.55 4.17
CA VAL A 180 13.00 3.72 3.86
C VAL A 180 14.45 3.26 3.71
N PRO A 181 15.11 3.49 2.54
CA PRO A 181 16.48 3.03 2.26
C PRO A 181 17.52 3.43 3.31
N LYS A 182 17.44 4.68 3.78
CA LYS A 182 18.45 5.26 4.70
C LYS A 182 18.25 4.88 6.17
N SER A 183 17.12 4.25 6.53
CA SER A 183 16.78 3.88 7.91
C SER A 183 16.34 2.42 8.03
N GLY A 184 15.06 2.13 8.07
CA GLY A 184 14.53 0.78 8.32
C GLY A 184 15.06 -0.33 7.40
N ALA A 185 15.22 -0.04 6.10
CA ALA A 185 15.78 -1.01 5.15
C ALA A 185 17.27 -1.31 5.43
N ARG A 186 18.07 -0.26 5.67
CA ARG A 186 19.50 -0.36 6.00
C ARG A 186 19.72 -1.09 7.32
N ASP A 187 18.89 -0.76 8.31
CA ASP A 187 18.91 -1.36 9.64
C ASP A 187 18.55 -2.86 9.61
N ALA A 188 17.52 -3.21 8.84
CA ALA A 188 17.13 -4.61 8.59
C ALA A 188 18.21 -5.38 7.84
N TYR A 189 18.79 -4.79 6.79
CA TYR A 189 19.85 -5.43 6.02
C TYR A 189 21.07 -5.74 6.88
N SER A 190 21.51 -4.76 7.70
CA SER A 190 22.61 -4.95 8.63
C SER A 190 22.29 -6.02 9.69
N TYR A 191 21.03 -6.10 10.14
CA TYR A 191 20.59 -7.11 11.10
C TYR A 191 20.70 -8.54 10.53
N ILE A 192 20.31 -8.74 9.26
CA ILE A 192 20.35 -10.05 8.58
C ILE A 192 21.78 -10.41 8.18
N TYR A 193 22.42 -9.52 7.44
CA TYR A 193 23.64 -9.85 6.68
C TYR A 193 24.94 -9.41 7.36
N LYS A 194 24.84 -8.73 8.53
CA LYS A 194 26.00 -8.19 9.28
C LYS A 194 26.88 -7.26 8.44
N ARG A 195 26.29 -6.62 7.45
CA ARG A 195 26.93 -5.69 6.52
C ARG A 195 26.07 -4.45 6.38
N ASP A 196 26.70 -3.30 6.31
CA ASP A 196 26.02 -2.04 6.00
C ASP A 196 25.86 -1.86 4.50
N LYS A 197 24.63 -1.61 4.03
CA LYS A 197 24.33 -1.39 2.61
C LYS A 197 23.14 -0.47 2.45
N LEU A 198 23.31 0.56 1.61
CA LEU A 198 22.20 1.37 1.13
C LEU A 198 21.52 0.65 -0.05
N LEU A 199 20.24 0.33 0.11
CA LEU A 199 19.48 -0.41 -0.89
C LEU A 199 18.79 0.54 -1.87
N SER A 200 18.70 0.13 -3.13
CA SER A 200 17.99 0.89 -4.17
C SER A 200 16.46 0.73 -4.06
N ALA A 201 15.72 1.68 -4.63
CA ALA A 201 14.26 1.57 -4.75
C ALA A 201 13.85 0.31 -5.53
N GLN A 202 14.58 -0.03 -6.61
CA GLN A 202 14.31 -1.23 -7.41
C GLN A 202 14.40 -2.51 -6.57
N TYR A 203 15.42 -2.63 -5.72
CA TYR A 203 15.55 -3.76 -4.80
C TYR A 203 14.37 -3.85 -3.83
N LEU A 204 13.90 -2.71 -3.30
CA LEU A 204 12.79 -2.63 -2.36
C LEU A 204 11.40 -2.81 -3.00
N TYR A 205 11.26 -2.63 -4.30
CA TYR A 205 10.01 -2.96 -5.02
C TYR A 205 9.82 -4.46 -5.23
N ILE A 206 10.87 -5.28 -5.13
CA ILE A 206 10.76 -6.74 -5.25
C ILE A 206 10.08 -7.29 -3.99
N PRO A 207 8.87 -7.91 -4.09
CA PRO A 207 8.07 -8.32 -2.92
C PRO A 207 8.82 -9.23 -1.95
N VAL A 208 9.58 -10.20 -2.46
CA VAL A 208 10.34 -11.16 -1.63
C VAL A 208 11.38 -10.44 -0.77
N ASN A 209 12.14 -9.51 -1.36
CA ASN A 209 13.15 -8.71 -0.65
C ASN A 209 12.50 -7.77 0.37
N ASN A 210 11.41 -7.13 -0.03
CA ASN A 210 10.71 -6.16 0.81
C ASN A 210 10.12 -6.83 2.07
N ILE A 211 9.46 -7.98 1.89
CA ILE A 211 8.89 -8.75 3.01
C ILE A 211 10.00 -9.31 3.91
N GLU A 212 11.10 -9.83 3.35
CA GLU A 212 12.24 -10.31 4.15
C GLU A 212 12.79 -9.19 5.05
N LEU A 213 13.10 -8.04 4.47
CA LEU A 213 13.64 -6.90 5.21
C LEU A 213 12.64 -6.33 6.21
N GLY A 214 11.37 -6.20 5.84
CA GLY A 214 10.33 -5.70 6.74
C GLY A 214 10.13 -6.61 7.95
N CYS A 215 10.09 -7.93 7.74
CA CYS A 215 10.03 -8.92 8.82
C CYS A 215 11.28 -8.86 9.72
N ALA A 216 12.45 -8.71 9.12
CA ALA A 216 13.70 -8.54 9.88
C ALA A 216 13.71 -7.25 10.72
N TYR A 217 13.16 -6.16 10.18
CA TYR A 217 13.05 -4.91 10.93
C TYR A 217 12.09 -5.03 12.11
N ILE A 218 10.92 -5.66 11.90
CA ILE A 218 9.97 -5.97 13.00
C ILE A 218 10.64 -6.84 14.06
N SER A 219 11.39 -7.88 13.65
CA SER A 219 12.13 -8.75 14.56
C SER A 219 13.18 -7.98 15.36
N LYS A 220 13.94 -7.11 14.70
CA LYS A 220 14.93 -6.26 15.39
C LYS A 220 14.27 -5.33 16.39
N LEU A 221 13.14 -4.70 16.03
CA LEU A 221 12.36 -3.89 16.97
C LEU A 221 11.89 -4.72 18.16
N ARG A 222 11.26 -5.89 17.91
CA ARG A 222 10.67 -6.73 18.94
C ARG A 222 11.71 -7.36 19.87
N HIS A 223 12.79 -7.92 19.32
CA HIS A 223 13.71 -8.78 20.07
C HIS A 223 15.02 -8.08 20.46
N VAL A 224 15.40 -6.98 19.78
CA VAL A 224 16.61 -6.23 20.13
C VAL A 224 16.23 -4.91 20.80
N TYR A 225 15.50 -4.03 20.10
CA TYR A 225 15.23 -2.70 20.65
C TYR A 225 14.24 -2.74 21.83
N PHE A 226 13.22 -3.59 21.77
CA PHE A 226 12.23 -3.78 22.83
C PHE A 226 12.33 -5.14 23.53
N GLY A 227 13.44 -5.86 23.34
CA GLY A 227 13.67 -7.19 23.93
C GLY A 227 13.67 -7.23 25.45
N GLY A 228 13.91 -6.12 26.14
CA GLY A 228 13.80 -6.01 27.60
C GLY A 228 12.38 -5.91 28.13
N ILE A 229 11.36 -5.79 27.28
CA ILE A 229 9.94 -5.74 27.70
C ILE A 229 9.45 -7.17 27.91
N LYS A 230 8.99 -7.47 29.13
CA LYS A 230 8.59 -8.83 29.56
C LYS A 230 7.23 -9.27 29.02
N ASN A 231 6.25 -8.35 29.00
CA ASN A 231 4.92 -8.63 28.49
C ASN A 231 4.92 -8.54 26.96
N ASP A 232 4.51 -9.62 26.27
CA ASP A 232 4.60 -9.74 24.82
C ASP A 232 3.68 -8.74 24.09
N GLU A 233 2.47 -8.52 24.60
CA GLU A 233 1.51 -7.58 24.05
C GLU A 233 2.04 -6.14 24.12
N SER A 234 2.55 -5.73 25.29
CA SER A 234 3.19 -4.41 25.48
C SER A 234 4.39 -4.22 24.57
N ALA A 235 5.19 -5.27 24.36
CA ALA A 235 6.33 -5.26 23.46
C ALA A 235 5.87 -5.09 21.99
N TYR A 236 4.79 -5.73 21.57
CA TYR A 236 4.23 -5.52 20.23
C TYR A 236 3.63 -4.13 20.06
N TYR A 237 2.99 -3.54 21.06
CA TYR A 237 2.57 -2.13 20.97
C TYR A 237 3.74 -1.19 20.71
N CYS A 238 4.84 -1.37 21.43
CA CYS A 238 6.07 -0.61 21.22
C CYS A 238 6.69 -0.90 19.82
N THR A 239 6.66 -2.17 19.38
CA THR A 239 7.17 -2.60 18.08
C THR A 239 6.39 -1.97 16.92
N ILE A 240 5.07 -2.00 16.97
CA ILE A 240 4.19 -1.42 15.93
C ILE A 240 4.40 0.10 15.87
N ALA A 241 4.39 0.78 17.02
CA ALA A 241 4.68 2.21 17.07
C ALA A 241 6.09 2.53 16.57
N GLY A 242 7.08 1.75 17.00
CA GLY A 242 8.49 1.88 16.60
C GLY A 242 8.73 1.64 15.11
N TYR A 243 7.93 0.81 14.46
CA TYR A 243 7.99 0.58 13.02
C TYR A 243 7.71 1.86 12.24
N ASN A 244 6.68 2.61 12.64
CA ASN A 244 6.27 3.85 11.99
C ASN A 244 7.16 5.05 12.37
N THR A 245 7.45 5.25 13.67
CA THR A 245 8.10 6.47 14.16
C THR A 245 9.56 6.29 14.61
N GLY A 246 10.05 5.05 14.62
CA GLY A 246 11.35 4.68 15.17
C GLY A 246 11.35 4.41 16.68
N PRO A 247 12.26 3.54 17.17
CA PRO A 247 12.28 3.10 18.57
C PRO A 247 12.62 4.23 19.55
N GLY A 248 13.37 5.25 19.12
CA GLY A 248 13.74 6.39 19.95
C GLY A 248 12.54 7.25 20.39
N ASN A 249 11.56 7.48 19.50
CA ASN A 249 10.35 8.23 19.82
C ASN A 249 9.45 7.45 20.78
N VAL A 250 9.37 6.13 20.65
CA VAL A 250 8.66 5.26 21.59
C VAL A 250 9.31 5.33 22.98
N ALA A 251 10.64 5.17 23.04
CA ALA A 251 11.38 5.25 24.29
C ALA A 251 11.20 6.62 24.97
N LYS A 252 11.29 7.71 24.22
CA LYS A 252 11.10 9.06 24.74
C LYS A 252 9.67 9.27 25.28
N THR A 253 8.65 8.71 24.60
CA THR A 253 7.26 8.80 25.05
C THR A 253 7.03 8.05 26.35
N MET A 254 7.65 6.88 26.51
CA MET A 254 7.43 6.01 27.68
C MET A 254 8.29 6.41 28.90
N SER A 255 9.51 6.85 28.69
CA SER A 255 10.50 7.06 29.75
C SER A 255 11.09 8.48 29.83
N GLY A 256 10.69 9.39 28.92
CA GLY A 256 11.26 10.74 28.82
C GLY A 256 12.64 10.79 28.14
N THR A 257 13.25 9.65 27.84
CA THR A 257 14.58 9.55 27.21
C THR A 257 14.57 8.59 26.03
N THR A 258 15.54 8.70 25.11
CA THR A 258 15.69 7.78 23.98
C THR A 258 16.40 6.46 24.36
N LYS A 259 16.78 6.28 25.62
CA LYS A 259 17.49 5.08 26.09
C LYS A 259 16.52 3.89 26.20
N LEU A 260 16.81 2.81 25.47
CA LEU A 260 15.93 1.63 25.37
C LEU A 260 15.80 0.86 26.70
N ILE A 261 16.84 0.85 27.54
CA ILE A 261 16.78 0.24 28.89
C ILE A 261 15.78 0.99 29.77
N ALA A 262 15.80 2.34 29.76
CA ALA A 262 14.84 3.15 30.49
C ALA A 262 13.40 2.93 29.99
N ASN A 263 13.23 2.75 28.67
CA ASN A 263 11.96 2.38 28.06
C ASN A 263 11.45 1.04 28.62
N ALA A 264 12.29 0.00 28.60
CA ALA A 264 11.89 -1.33 29.09
C ALA A 264 11.45 -1.28 30.55
N ASN A 265 12.17 -0.58 31.42
CA ASN A 265 11.80 -0.41 32.83
C ASN A 265 10.46 0.33 32.98
N ALA A 266 10.26 1.42 32.22
CA ALA A 266 9.02 2.19 32.27
C ALA A 266 7.80 1.40 31.78
N VAL A 267 7.99 0.53 30.74
CA VAL A 267 6.95 -0.34 30.20
C VAL A 267 6.64 -1.50 31.16
N ASN A 268 7.66 -2.16 31.69
CA ASN A 268 7.49 -3.32 32.59
C ASN A 268 6.74 -2.97 33.91
N GLY A 269 6.70 -1.71 34.30
CA GLY A 269 5.93 -1.22 35.45
C GLY A 269 4.45 -0.90 35.17
N LYS A 270 3.94 -1.23 33.96
CA LYS A 270 2.57 -0.88 33.55
C LYS A 270 1.85 -2.06 32.91
N THR A 271 0.50 -2.02 32.94
CA THR A 271 -0.31 -3.01 32.22
C THR A 271 -0.33 -2.72 30.70
N PRO A 272 -0.64 -3.71 29.85
CA PRO A 272 -0.79 -3.51 28.40
C PRO A 272 -1.76 -2.38 28.05
N GLU A 273 -2.89 -2.28 28.75
CA GLU A 273 -3.90 -1.23 28.53
C GLU A 273 -3.34 0.16 28.82
N GLN A 274 -2.55 0.29 29.89
CA GLN A 274 -1.87 1.55 30.23
C GLN A 274 -0.85 1.94 29.15
N ILE A 275 -0.07 0.96 28.65
CA ILE A 275 0.89 1.18 27.57
C ILE A 275 0.17 1.61 26.30
N PHE A 276 -0.87 0.89 25.87
CA PHE A 276 -1.68 1.26 24.71
C PHE A 276 -2.23 2.69 24.86
N LYS A 277 -2.82 3.03 26.01
CA LYS A 277 -3.35 4.37 26.28
C LYS A 277 -2.28 5.46 26.19
N ILE A 278 -1.07 5.19 26.68
CA ILE A 278 0.04 6.16 26.60
C ILE A 278 0.47 6.33 25.14
N LEU A 279 0.72 5.25 24.42
CA LEU A 279 1.21 5.31 23.04
C LEU A 279 0.16 5.93 22.10
N SER A 280 -1.12 5.54 22.21
CA SER A 280 -2.19 6.07 21.37
C SER A 280 -2.53 7.55 21.60
N ASN A 281 -2.12 8.13 22.74
CA ASN A 281 -2.42 9.53 23.08
C ASN A 281 -1.19 10.44 23.12
N LYS A 282 -0.01 9.93 23.51
CA LYS A 282 1.17 10.76 23.83
C LYS A 282 2.31 10.66 22.82
N LEU A 283 2.29 9.73 21.84
CA LEU A 283 3.28 9.72 20.76
C LEU A 283 3.27 11.08 20.04
N PRO A 284 4.44 11.61 19.61
CA PRO A 284 4.55 12.96 19.10
C PRO A 284 3.74 13.20 17.83
N TYR A 285 3.59 12.18 16.98
CA TYR A 285 2.90 12.29 15.69
C TYR A 285 1.50 11.68 15.75
N VAL A 286 0.49 12.45 15.34
CA VAL A 286 -0.90 11.99 15.24
C VAL A 286 -1.02 10.78 14.30
N GLU A 287 -0.23 10.78 13.23
CA GLU A 287 -0.16 9.67 12.28
C GLU A 287 0.23 8.37 12.98
N THR A 288 1.28 8.37 13.80
CA THR A 288 1.74 7.17 14.52
C THR A 288 0.70 6.68 15.53
N ARG A 289 0.00 7.61 16.21
CA ARG A 289 -1.09 7.26 17.14
C ARG A 289 -2.22 6.50 16.42
N LYS A 290 -2.65 7.01 15.26
CA LYS A 290 -3.65 6.35 14.40
C LYS A 290 -3.13 5.05 13.78
N TYR A 291 -1.86 5.01 13.42
CA TYR A 291 -1.20 3.84 12.87
C TYR A 291 -1.24 2.65 13.84
N LEU A 292 -0.88 2.87 15.09
CA LEU A 292 -0.91 1.83 16.14
C LEU A 292 -2.31 1.20 16.25
N VAL A 293 -3.35 2.02 16.36
CA VAL A 293 -4.75 1.56 16.46
C VAL A 293 -5.12 0.74 15.22
N LYS A 294 -4.86 1.29 14.03
CA LYS A 294 -5.23 0.66 12.75
C LYS A 294 -4.52 -0.68 12.53
N VAL A 295 -3.24 -0.78 12.89
CA VAL A 295 -2.50 -2.05 12.77
C VAL A 295 -3.04 -3.09 13.74
N LEU A 296 -3.39 -2.72 14.97
CA LEU A 296 -3.97 -3.66 15.95
C LEU A 296 -5.35 -4.17 15.51
N GLU A 297 -6.24 -3.30 15.04
CA GLU A 297 -7.54 -3.70 14.49
C GLU A 297 -7.36 -4.69 13.32
N ARG A 298 -6.48 -4.37 12.39
CA ARG A 298 -6.16 -5.23 11.25
C ARG A 298 -5.50 -6.54 11.66
N SER A 299 -4.66 -6.54 12.68
CA SER A 299 -4.04 -7.78 13.18
C SER A 299 -5.06 -8.76 13.73
N ASN A 300 -6.11 -8.27 14.42
CA ASN A 300 -7.22 -9.10 14.90
C ASN A 300 -7.98 -9.75 13.72
N TYR A 301 -8.24 -8.99 12.66
CA TYR A 301 -8.82 -9.53 11.43
C TYR A 301 -7.94 -10.64 10.83
N TYR A 302 -6.63 -10.40 10.66
CA TYR A 302 -5.73 -11.38 10.06
C TYR A 302 -5.49 -12.60 10.94
N ARG A 303 -5.57 -12.51 12.27
CA ARG A 303 -5.55 -13.70 13.15
C ARG A 303 -6.73 -14.64 12.87
N SER A 304 -7.90 -14.09 12.65
CA SER A 304 -9.09 -14.89 12.27
C SER A 304 -8.95 -15.47 10.85
N TRP A 305 -8.53 -14.64 9.90
CA TRP A 305 -8.33 -15.04 8.51
C TRP A 305 -7.26 -16.12 8.31
N LEU A 306 -6.21 -16.13 9.13
CA LEU A 306 -5.15 -17.13 9.05
C LEU A 306 -5.56 -18.51 9.61
N LYS A 307 -6.63 -18.57 10.42
CA LYS A 307 -7.18 -19.81 10.97
C LYS A 307 -8.15 -20.51 10.00
N MET A 308 -8.63 -19.79 8.99
CA MET A 308 -9.48 -20.32 7.91
C MET A 308 -8.62 -21.01 6.86
#